data_bd5cefa63239597f91ff1ddcf8b2207f
#
_entry.id   bd5cefa63239597f91ff1ddcf8b2207f
#
_cell.length_a   1.000
_cell.length_b   1.000
_cell.length_c   1.000
_cell.angle_alpha   90.00
_cell.angle_beta   90.00
_cell.angle_gamma   90.00
#
_symmetry.space_group_name_H-M   'P 1'
#
loop_
_entity.id
_entity.type
_entity.pdbx_description
1 polymer ?
#
loop_
_entity_poly.entity_id
_entity_poly.type
_entity_poly.pdbx_seq_one_letter_code
_entity_poly.pdbx_strand_id
1 'polypeptide(L)'
;MDEVYLRINGVLHYLWRAVDQHGVVLDILVQDRRNATAAKRFFKHLLAGLKFKPSRIITDGLRSYGVAQRDVLPGVKHRTSRYLNNRAENSHRPTRRRERQMQRFKSPEQARLPVVPRHDLWSLPTATAPDDCRAVPPSP
;
A
#
# COMPACT_ATOMS: atom_id res chain seq x y z
N MET A 1 3.90 8.96 -6.30
CA MET A 1 4.41 8.00 -5.29
C MET A 1 4.84 8.79 -4.06
N ASP A 2 4.61 8.22 -2.90
CA ASP A 2 4.83 8.92 -1.63
C ASP A 2 5.07 7.92 -0.51
N GLU A 3 5.74 8.34 0.55
CA GLU A 3 5.88 7.55 1.77
C GLU A 3 5.44 8.36 2.99
N VAL A 4 4.84 7.68 3.94
CA VAL A 4 4.42 8.25 5.21
C VAL A 4 4.96 7.39 6.37
N TYR A 5 5.45 8.04 7.41
CA TYR A 5 5.86 7.32 8.61
C TYR A 5 4.64 6.95 9.45
N LEU A 6 4.71 5.80 10.10
CA LEU A 6 3.73 5.31 11.07
C LEU A 6 4.41 4.48 12.15
N ARG A 7 3.74 4.27 13.26
CA ARG A 7 4.27 3.44 14.35
C ARG A 7 3.50 2.13 14.43
N ILE A 8 4.27 1.04 14.44
CA ILE A 8 3.75 -0.33 14.63
C ILE A 8 4.38 -0.86 15.90
N ASN A 9 3.58 -1.19 16.91
CA ASN A 9 4.07 -1.58 18.25
C ASN A 9 5.10 -0.59 18.83
N GLY A 10 4.92 0.71 18.60
CA GLY A 10 5.84 1.75 19.04
C GLY A 10 7.09 1.93 18.18
N VAL A 11 7.38 1.03 17.24
CA VAL A 11 8.52 1.10 16.32
C VAL A 11 8.16 1.90 15.08
N LEU A 12 9.09 2.77 14.64
CA LEU A 12 8.92 3.60 13.45
C LEU A 12 9.03 2.75 12.18
N HIS A 13 8.04 2.87 11.31
CA HIS A 13 8.02 2.27 9.98
C HIS A 13 7.60 3.31 8.94
N TYR A 14 7.85 3.00 7.68
CA TYR A 14 7.47 3.81 6.52
C TYR A 14 6.53 3.02 5.62
N LEU A 15 5.36 3.59 5.35
CA LEU A 15 4.39 3.08 4.40
C LEU A 15 4.64 3.73 3.05
N TRP A 16 5.17 2.98 2.11
CA TRP A 16 5.38 3.37 0.73
C TRP A 16 4.13 3.07 -0.07
N ARG A 17 3.68 4.02 -0.88
CA ARG A 17 2.46 3.88 -1.68
C ARG A 17 2.63 4.46 -3.08
N ALA A 18 2.19 3.70 -4.07
CA ALA A 18 2.04 4.15 -5.45
C ALA A 18 0.57 4.26 -5.80
N VAL A 19 0.21 5.30 -6.52
CA VAL A 19 -1.12 5.50 -7.10
C VAL A 19 -0.98 5.83 -8.58
N ASP A 20 -1.99 5.50 -9.38
CA ASP A 20 -2.08 5.85 -10.78
C ASP A 20 -2.55 7.30 -10.99
N GLN A 21 -2.76 7.70 -12.24
CA GLN A 21 -3.25 9.03 -12.61
C GLN A 21 -4.70 9.29 -12.14
N HIS A 22 -5.45 8.26 -11.80
CA HIS A 22 -6.82 8.36 -11.29
C HIS A 22 -6.91 8.30 -9.76
N GLY A 23 -5.76 8.07 -9.07
CA GLY A 23 -5.70 7.95 -7.63
C GLY A 23 -5.94 6.54 -7.10
N VAL A 24 -6.03 5.54 -8.00
CA VAL A 24 -6.15 4.13 -7.62
C VAL A 24 -4.82 3.64 -7.07
N VAL A 25 -4.85 2.96 -5.94
CA VAL A 25 -3.64 2.41 -5.31
C VAL A 25 -3.14 1.24 -6.13
N LEU A 26 -1.91 1.37 -6.63
CA LEU A 26 -1.23 0.34 -7.40
C LEU A 26 -0.47 -0.63 -6.50
N ASP A 27 0.18 -0.11 -5.46
CA ASP A 27 0.98 -0.91 -4.55
C ASP A 27 1.19 -0.23 -3.20
N ILE A 28 1.36 -1.05 -2.16
CA ILE A 28 1.64 -0.61 -0.79
C ILE A 28 2.71 -1.52 -0.19
N LEU A 29 3.79 -0.91 0.32
CA LEU A 29 4.86 -1.62 1.01
C LEU A 29 5.20 -0.94 2.33
N VAL A 30 5.27 -1.71 3.41
CA VAL A 30 5.73 -1.24 4.71
C VAL A 30 7.18 -1.66 4.89
N GLN A 31 8.04 -0.72 5.25
CA GLN A 31 9.46 -0.94 5.47
C GLN A 31 9.94 -0.19 6.72
N ASP A 32 11.00 -0.68 7.32
CA ASP A 32 11.65 -0.09 8.50
C ASP A 32 12.58 1.07 8.16
N ARG A 33 12.93 1.24 6.89
CA ARG A 33 13.90 2.24 6.42
C ARG A 33 13.35 3.13 5.31
N ARG A 34 13.93 4.34 5.22
CA ARG A 34 13.64 5.37 4.21
C ARG A 34 14.90 5.76 3.44
N ASN A 35 15.56 4.79 2.84
CA ASN A 35 16.79 4.99 2.08
C ASN A 35 16.66 4.53 0.63
N ALA A 36 17.72 4.70 -0.16
CA ALA A 36 17.74 4.30 -1.57
C ALA A 36 17.47 2.79 -1.77
N THR A 37 17.95 1.93 -0.85
CA THR A 37 17.69 0.49 -0.89
C THR A 37 16.22 0.17 -0.69
N ALA A 38 15.55 0.86 0.26
CA ALA A 38 14.12 0.73 0.49
C ALA A 38 13.32 1.21 -0.73
N ALA A 39 13.71 2.33 -1.35
CA ALA A 39 13.08 2.82 -2.57
C ALA A 39 13.25 1.85 -3.75
N LYS A 40 14.44 1.26 -3.93
CA LYS A 40 14.69 0.23 -4.97
C LYS A 40 13.82 -1.01 -4.74
N ARG A 41 13.70 -1.47 -3.49
CA ARG A 41 12.83 -2.60 -3.13
C ARG A 41 11.38 -2.30 -3.48
N PHE A 42 10.90 -1.10 -3.16
CA PHE A 42 9.55 -0.67 -3.49
C PHE A 42 9.31 -0.62 -5.00
N PHE A 43 10.22 -0.05 -5.79
CA PHE A 43 10.10 -0.04 -7.25
C PHE A 43 10.08 -1.44 -7.85
N LYS A 44 10.96 -2.34 -7.39
CA LYS A 44 10.96 -3.73 -7.84
C LYS A 44 9.65 -4.44 -7.52
N HIS A 45 9.10 -4.23 -6.32
CA HIS A 45 7.84 -4.79 -5.90
C HIS A 45 6.68 -4.26 -6.75
N LEU A 46 6.63 -2.94 -6.96
CA LEU A 46 5.65 -2.29 -7.82
C LEU A 46 5.68 -2.83 -9.25
N LEU A 47 6.87 -2.93 -9.86
CA LEU A 47 7.01 -3.43 -11.23
C LEU A 47 6.62 -4.90 -11.37
N ALA A 48 6.87 -5.72 -10.37
CA ALA A 48 6.43 -7.12 -10.36
C ALA A 48 4.91 -7.25 -10.37
N GLY A 49 4.19 -6.30 -9.75
CA GLY A 49 2.73 -6.23 -9.77
C GLY A 49 2.13 -5.58 -11.02
N LEU A 50 2.89 -4.77 -11.73
CA LEU A 50 2.44 -4.07 -12.94
C LEU A 50 2.73 -4.92 -14.18
N LYS A 51 1.74 -5.05 -15.07
CA LYS A 51 1.89 -5.71 -16.37
C LYS A 51 2.54 -4.84 -17.44
N PHE A 52 2.85 -3.59 -17.12
CA PHE A 52 3.43 -2.62 -18.05
C PHE A 52 4.43 -1.71 -17.34
N LYS A 53 5.38 -1.17 -18.11
CA LYS A 53 6.36 -0.19 -17.63
C LYS A 53 5.72 1.20 -17.68
N PRO A 54 5.72 1.97 -16.57
CA PRO A 54 5.18 3.33 -16.59
C PRO A 54 6.06 4.24 -17.45
N SER A 55 5.45 5.15 -18.19
CA SER A 55 6.18 6.16 -18.99
C SER A 55 6.72 7.30 -18.13
N ARG A 56 6.11 7.55 -16.98
CA ARG A 56 6.46 8.64 -16.08
C ARG A 56 6.20 8.28 -14.62
N ILE A 57 7.08 8.73 -13.75
CA ILE A 57 6.93 8.61 -12.29
C ILE A 57 6.96 10.00 -11.68
N ILE A 58 6.08 10.25 -10.72
CA ILE A 58 6.00 11.48 -9.94
C ILE A 58 6.22 11.13 -8.48
N THR A 59 7.13 11.86 -7.82
CA THR A 59 7.44 11.70 -6.39
C THR A 59 7.49 13.05 -5.68
N ASP A 60 7.52 13.03 -4.35
CA ASP A 60 7.59 14.21 -3.49
C ASP A 60 8.98 14.92 -3.47
N GLY A 61 10.00 14.34 -4.08
CA GLY A 61 11.34 14.91 -4.14
C GLY A 61 12.35 14.28 -3.18
N LEU A 62 12.01 13.19 -2.48
CA LEU A 62 12.97 12.45 -1.70
C LEU A 62 14.12 11.94 -2.60
N ARG A 63 15.37 12.24 -2.23
CA ARG A 63 16.56 11.90 -3.02
C ARG A 63 16.69 10.39 -3.30
N SER A 64 16.21 9.56 -2.40
CA SER A 64 16.19 8.09 -2.55
C SER A 64 15.44 7.62 -3.78
N TYR A 65 14.38 8.32 -4.19
CA TYR A 65 13.62 7.99 -5.40
C TYR A 65 14.44 8.19 -6.68
N GLY A 66 15.20 9.28 -6.76
CA GLY A 66 16.04 9.56 -7.94
C GLY A 66 17.14 8.51 -8.12
N VAL A 67 17.77 8.05 -7.04
CA VAL A 67 18.76 6.97 -7.08
C VAL A 67 18.11 5.65 -7.48
N ALA A 68 17.00 5.29 -6.86
CA ALA A 68 16.29 4.05 -7.14
C ALA A 68 15.73 4.01 -8.57
N GLN A 69 15.24 5.14 -9.08
CA GLN A 69 14.70 5.24 -10.43
C GLN A 69 15.78 4.98 -11.50
N ARG A 70 16.97 5.57 -11.36
CA ARG A 70 18.07 5.35 -12.31
C ARG A 70 18.48 3.88 -12.39
N ASP A 71 18.46 3.18 -11.27
CA ASP A 71 18.88 1.78 -11.20
C ASP A 71 17.80 0.80 -11.65
N VAL A 72 16.56 1.04 -11.27
CA VAL A 72 15.46 0.08 -11.49
C VAL A 72 14.63 0.40 -12.72
N LEU A 73 14.51 1.68 -13.05
CA LEU A 73 13.65 2.20 -14.13
C LEU A 73 14.41 3.15 -15.06
N PRO A 74 15.53 2.73 -15.67
CA PRO A 74 16.25 3.56 -16.62
C PRO A 74 15.33 3.92 -17.80
N GLY A 75 15.38 5.17 -18.24
CA GLY A 75 14.57 5.66 -19.36
C GLY A 75 13.13 6.06 -19.01
N VAL A 76 12.66 5.86 -17.78
CA VAL A 76 11.39 6.39 -17.31
C VAL A 76 11.56 7.84 -16.87
N LYS A 77 10.67 8.73 -17.32
CA LYS A 77 10.72 10.15 -16.94
C LYS A 77 10.37 10.30 -15.45
N HIS A 78 11.31 10.79 -14.66
CA HIS A 78 11.09 11.11 -13.25
C HIS A 78 10.85 12.60 -13.09
N ARG A 79 9.73 12.96 -12.48
CA ARG A 79 9.39 14.33 -12.10
C ARG A 79 9.21 14.40 -10.59
N THR A 80 9.93 15.34 -9.99
CA THR A 80 9.80 15.68 -8.60
C THR A 80 8.97 16.95 -8.48
N SER A 81 7.80 16.86 -7.88
CA SER A 81 6.97 18.02 -7.64
C SER A 81 5.97 17.71 -6.52
N ARG A 82 6.00 18.52 -5.49
CA ARG A 82 5.04 18.42 -4.39
C ARG A 82 3.60 18.56 -4.90
N TYR A 83 3.35 19.52 -5.76
CA TYR A 83 1.99 19.75 -6.29
C TYR A 83 1.46 18.61 -7.17
N LEU A 84 2.33 18.00 -7.98
CA LEU A 84 1.94 16.87 -8.82
C LEU A 84 1.77 15.57 -8.03
N ASN A 85 2.29 15.52 -6.78
CA ASN A 85 2.19 14.35 -5.91
C ASN A 85 0.97 14.36 -4.99
N ASN A 86 0.14 15.39 -5.02
CA ASN A 86 -1.03 15.55 -4.13
C ASN A 86 -1.95 14.33 -4.11
N ARG A 87 -2.09 13.61 -5.22
CA ARG A 87 -2.90 12.39 -5.28
C ARG A 87 -2.33 11.28 -4.39
N ALA A 88 -1.01 11.09 -4.41
CA ALA A 88 -0.34 10.13 -3.55
C ALA A 88 -0.45 10.56 -2.07
N GLU A 89 -0.21 11.83 -1.76
CA GLU A 89 -0.39 12.38 -0.41
C GLU A 89 -1.82 12.18 0.10
N ASN A 90 -2.82 12.49 -0.71
CA ASN A 90 -4.23 12.31 -0.35
C ASN A 90 -4.59 10.84 -0.12
N SER A 91 -3.94 9.91 -0.80
CA SER A 91 -4.16 8.48 -0.64
C SER A 91 -3.79 7.96 0.75
N HIS A 92 -2.96 8.69 1.50
CA HIS A 92 -2.60 8.33 2.88
C HIS A 92 -3.65 8.74 3.93
N ARG A 93 -4.57 9.66 3.60
CA ARG A 93 -5.60 10.14 4.55
C ARG A 93 -6.43 9.02 5.17
N PRO A 94 -6.94 8.04 4.40
CA PRO A 94 -7.67 6.91 4.97
C PRO A 94 -6.82 6.06 5.93
N THR A 95 -5.54 5.84 5.60
CA THR A 95 -4.61 5.10 6.48
C THR A 95 -4.39 5.84 7.80
N ARG A 96 -4.21 7.16 7.77
CA ARG A 96 -4.08 7.99 8.96
C ARG A 96 -5.34 8.00 9.82
N ARG A 97 -6.52 8.03 9.20
CA ARG A 97 -7.80 7.92 9.92
C ARG A 97 -7.88 6.58 10.64
N ARG A 98 -7.52 5.49 9.95
CA ARG A 98 -7.55 4.14 10.50
C ARG A 98 -6.53 3.97 11.64
N GLU A 99 -5.30 4.48 11.50
CA GLU A 99 -4.29 4.48 12.55
C GLU A 99 -4.82 5.09 13.85
N ARG A 100 -5.54 6.23 13.74
CA ARG A 100 -6.16 6.89 14.88
C ARG A 100 -7.32 6.09 15.47
N GLN A 101 -8.18 5.52 14.65
CA GLN A 101 -9.32 4.69 15.10
C GLN A 101 -8.87 3.41 15.80
N MET A 102 -7.78 2.80 15.35
CA MET A 102 -7.21 1.58 15.93
C MET A 102 -6.24 1.87 17.09
N GLN A 103 -6.08 3.13 17.51
CA GLN A 103 -5.11 3.53 18.53
C GLN A 103 -3.70 3.01 18.23
N ARG A 104 -3.25 3.15 16.98
CA ARG A 104 -2.03 2.66 16.35
C ARG A 104 -2.13 1.24 15.81
N PHE A 105 -1.27 0.94 14.84
CA PHE A 105 -1.18 -0.41 14.25
C PHE A 105 -0.34 -1.34 15.14
N LYS A 106 -0.75 -2.60 15.19
CA LYS A 106 -0.03 -3.66 15.91
C LYS A 106 0.78 -4.55 14.98
N SER A 107 0.51 -4.51 13.67
CA SER A 107 1.27 -5.26 12.66
C SER A 107 1.38 -4.50 11.33
N PRO A 108 2.41 -4.82 10.49
CA PRO A 108 2.53 -4.25 9.14
C PRO A 108 1.34 -4.58 8.24
N GLU A 109 0.73 -5.74 8.40
CA GLU A 109 -0.44 -6.18 7.63
C GLU A 109 -1.64 -5.27 7.87
N GLN A 110 -1.86 -4.86 9.11
CA GLN A 110 -2.93 -3.91 9.45
C GLN A 110 -2.76 -2.56 8.76
N ALA A 111 -1.51 -2.11 8.58
CA ALA A 111 -1.21 -0.87 7.88
C ALA A 111 -1.38 -0.99 6.35
N ARG A 112 -1.18 -2.18 5.80
CA ARG A 112 -1.30 -2.48 4.35
C ARG A 112 -2.74 -2.62 3.89
N LEU A 113 -3.67 -3.02 4.75
CA LEU A 113 -5.05 -3.27 4.34
C LEU A 113 -5.61 -2.07 3.58
N PRO A 114 -6.18 -2.26 2.38
CA PRO A 114 -6.84 -1.19 1.66
C PRO A 114 -7.98 -0.64 2.50
N VAL A 115 -8.13 0.67 2.52
CA VAL A 115 -9.29 1.30 3.14
C VAL A 115 -10.43 1.17 2.14
N VAL A 116 -11.24 0.15 2.30
CA VAL A 116 -12.49 0.01 1.55
C VAL A 116 -13.45 1.08 2.06
N PRO A 117 -14.02 1.93 1.19
CA PRO A 117 -15.07 2.86 1.59
C PRO A 117 -16.23 2.11 2.24
N ARG A 118 -16.82 2.69 3.28
CA ARG A 118 -17.85 2.04 4.09
C ARG A 118 -19.08 1.53 3.31
N HIS A 119 -19.34 2.09 2.12
CA HIS A 119 -20.46 1.67 1.27
C HIS A 119 -20.21 0.34 0.53
N ASP A 120 -18.97 -0.14 0.45
CA ASP A 120 -18.65 -1.42 -0.21
C ASP A 120 -18.65 -2.61 0.79
N LEU A 121 -18.86 -2.35 2.10
CA LEU A 121 -18.91 -3.40 3.12
C LEU A 121 -20.13 -4.35 2.97
N TRP A 122 -21.15 -3.93 2.23
CA TRP A 122 -22.35 -4.75 1.99
C TRP A 122 -22.18 -5.72 0.81
N SER A 123 -21.09 -5.62 0.06
CA SER A 123 -20.80 -6.45 -1.12
C SER A 123 -19.83 -7.58 -0.87
N LEU A 124 -19.37 -7.77 0.37
CA LEU A 124 -18.56 -8.94 0.70
C LEU A 124 -19.47 -10.16 0.77
N PRO A 125 -19.21 -11.22 -0.02
CA PRO A 125 -19.96 -12.47 0.14
C PRO A 125 -19.72 -12.95 1.58
N THR A 126 -20.80 -13.14 2.32
CA THR A 126 -20.76 -13.85 3.58
C THR A 126 -20.13 -15.21 3.31
N ALA A 127 -18.95 -15.45 3.89
CA ALA A 127 -18.36 -16.76 3.87
C ALA A 127 -19.38 -17.70 4.53
N THR A 128 -20.04 -18.49 3.70
CA THR A 128 -20.92 -19.57 4.15
C THR A 128 -20.03 -20.54 4.89
N ALA A 129 -20.19 -20.62 6.18
CA ALA A 129 -19.57 -21.67 6.97
C ALA A 129 -20.02 -23.02 6.38
N PRO A 130 -19.12 -24.00 6.21
CA PRO A 130 -19.55 -25.31 5.81
C PRO A 130 -20.37 -25.91 6.97
N ASP A 131 -21.66 -26.09 6.71
CA ASP A 131 -22.53 -26.93 7.52
C ASP A 131 -22.06 -28.39 7.34
N ASP A 132 -21.18 -28.84 8.23
CA ASP A 132 -20.88 -30.24 8.40
C ASP A 132 -21.41 -30.72 9.76
N CYS A 133 -22.72 -30.71 9.87
CA CYS A 133 -23.44 -31.51 10.87
C CYS A 133 -24.02 -32.74 10.19
N ARG A 134 -23.18 -33.73 9.96
CA ARG A 134 -23.63 -35.10 9.68
C ARG A 134 -24.36 -35.63 10.92
N ALA A 135 -25.67 -35.66 10.83
CA ALA A 135 -26.50 -36.43 11.72
C ALA A 135 -26.19 -37.93 11.48
N VAL A 136 -25.73 -38.59 12.50
CA VAL A 136 -25.60 -40.05 12.53
C VAL A 136 -26.99 -40.61 12.83
N PRO A 137 -27.56 -41.54 12.00
CA PRO A 137 -28.82 -42.20 12.32
C PRO A 137 -28.59 -43.27 13.40
N PRO A 138 -29.58 -43.52 14.28
CA PRO A 138 -29.49 -44.59 15.25
C PRO A 138 -29.66 -45.96 14.54
N SER A 139 -28.78 -46.87 14.87
CA SER A 139 -28.84 -48.27 14.46
C SER A 139 -29.91 -49.03 15.26
N PRO A 140 -30.50 -50.07 14.67
CA PRO A 140 -31.62 -50.82 15.25
C PRO A 140 -31.24 -51.70 16.47
#